data_7e43a45d50cc60bea30aa737f78301d7
#
_entry.id   7e43a45d50cc60bea30aa737f78301d7
#
_cell.length_a   1.000
_cell.length_b   1.000
_cell.length_c   1.000
_cell.angle_alpha   90.00
_cell.angle_beta   90.00
_cell.angle_gamma   90.00
#
_symmetry.space_group_name_H-M   'P 1'
#
loop_
_entity.id
_entity.type
_entity.pdbx_description
1 polymer ?
#
loop_
_entity_poly.entity_id
_entity_poly.type
_entity_poly.pdbx_seq_one_letter_code
_entity_poly.pdbx_strand_id
1 'polypeptide(L)'
;RDFCLSRGLGDVYKRQPIYDAVVYYHKALKDITAKEWLDIVRMHAEDGVDFMTIHCGINKATAKKFRADKRLMNIVSRGGSIIYAWMEMTGNENPFFEYYDEVLDICREYDVTMSLGDACRPGCIMDASDISQIEELVTLGELTRRAWEKDVQVMIEGPGHMPINQIQANMEIQKTICKGAPFYVLGPLVTDIAPGYDHITSAIGGAIAATYGASFLCYVTPAEHLRLPDLNDVKEGIIATRIAAHAADIAKGIPHATDW
;
A
#
# COMPACT_ATOMS: atom_id res chain seq x y z
N ARG A 1 -5.18 21.30 -16.63
CA ARG A 1 -5.79 20.09 -16.03
C ARG A 1 -5.35 18.89 -16.81
N ASP A 2 -4.26 18.39 -16.41
CA ASP A 2 -3.56 17.31 -17.08
C ASP A 2 -3.97 15.97 -16.54
N PHE A 3 -5.23 15.65 -16.80
CA PHE A 3 -5.87 14.79 -15.94
C PHE A 3 -6.10 13.40 -16.36
N CYS A 4 -6.04 13.10 -17.67
CA CYS A 4 -6.12 11.73 -18.16
C CYS A 4 -4.90 10.90 -17.75
N LEU A 5 -3.75 11.52 -17.61
CA LEU A 5 -2.51 10.87 -17.17
C LEU A 5 -2.43 10.71 -15.64
N SER A 6 -3.00 11.64 -14.89
CA SER A 6 -3.00 11.56 -13.42
C SER A 6 -4.09 10.65 -12.86
N ARG A 7 -5.07 10.28 -13.67
CA ARG A 7 -6.07 9.26 -13.32
C ARG A 7 -5.57 7.83 -13.55
N GLY A 8 -4.50 7.65 -14.29
CA GLY A 8 -3.85 6.36 -14.45
C GLY A 8 -3.18 5.88 -13.16
N LEU A 9 -2.54 4.74 -13.17
CA LEU A 9 -1.85 4.13 -12.02
C LEU A 9 -0.66 4.94 -11.46
N GLY A 10 -0.37 6.12 -12.04
CA GLY A 10 0.89 6.80 -11.85
C GLY A 10 1.03 7.74 -10.66
N ASP A 11 -0.03 8.25 -10.03
CA ASP A 11 0.10 9.27 -9.00
C ASP A 11 -0.51 8.84 -7.66
N VAL A 12 0.27 8.06 -6.91
CA VAL A 12 -0.14 7.56 -5.59
C VAL A 12 -0.37 8.69 -4.58
N TYR A 13 0.35 9.81 -4.70
CA TYR A 13 0.24 10.95 -3.76
C TYR A 13 -1.11 11.66 -3.84
N LYS A 14 -1.67 11.86 -5.01
CA LYS A 14 -2.98 12.49 -5.18
C LYS A 14 -4.15 11.58 -4.75
N ARG A 15 -3.87 10.34 -4.38
CA ARG A 15 -4.85 9.30 -4.09
C ARG A 15 -4.73 8.74 -2.68
N GLN A 16 -4.06 9.45 -1.81
CA GLN A 16 -4.00 9.15 -0.39
C GLN A 16 -4.66 10.27 0.40
N PRO A 17 -5.96 10.19 0.66
CA PRO A 17 -6.72 11.25 1.35
C PRO A 17 -6.09 11.71 2.66
N ILE A 18 -5.40 10.81 3.35
CA ILE A 18 -4.77 11.07 4.64
C ILE A 18 -3.77 12.25 4.62
N TYR A 19 -3.12 12.51 3.49
CA TYR A 19 -2.16 13.62 3.41
C TYR A 19 -2.84 14.98 3.33
N ASP A 20 -4.01 15.03 2.73
CA ASP A 20 -4.72 16.28 2.47
C ASP A 20 -5.50 16.79 3.68
N ALA A 21 -5.92 15.90 4.59
CA ALA A 21 -6.73 16.29 5.74
C ALA A 21 -6.06 17.36 6.62
N VAL A 22 -4.79 17.17 6.98
CA VAL A 22 -4.05 18.13 7.81
C VAL A 22 -3.86 19.47 7.11
N VAL A 23 -3.57 19.41 5.80
CA VAL A 23 -3.34 20.61 4.97
C VAL A 23 -4.65 21.34 4.71
N TYR A 24 -5.71 20.63 4.37
CA TYR A 24 -7.01 21.22 4.03
C TYR A 24 -7.68 21.92 5.22
N TYR A 25 -7.69 21.26 6.37
CA TYR A 25 -8.35 21.83 7.55
C TYR A 25 -7.46 22.81 8.35
N HIS A 26 -6.17 22.92 8.04
CA HIS A 26 -5.22 23.77 8.77
C HIS A 26 -5.25 23.54 10.29
N LYS A 27 -5.45 22.29 10.71
CA LYS A 27 -5.55 21.86 12.11
C LYS A 27 -4.34 21.06 12.53
N ALA A 28 -4.07 21.01 13.85
CA ALA A 28 -3.16 20.02 14.37
C ALA A 28 -3.75 18.61 14.19
N LEU A 29 -2.91 17.62 13.95
CA LEU A 29 -3.33 16.26 13.66
C LEU A 29 -4.36 15.72 14.67
N LYS A 30 -4.13 15.93 15.97
CA LYS A 30 -5.02 15.49 17.05
C LYS A 30 -6.42 16.14 17.06
N ASP A 31 -6.58 17.28 16.38
CA ASP A 31 -7.81 18.06 16.36
C ASP A 31 -8.68 17.75 15.12
N ILE A 32 -8.21 16.87 14.23
CA ILE A 32 -8.97 16.38 13.11
C ILE A 32 -9.96 15.34 13.62
N THR A 33 -11.24 15.54 13.34
CA THR A 33 -12.32 14.64 13.74
C THR A 33 -12.45 13.45 12.80
N ALA A 34 -13.06 12.36 13.27
CA ALA A 34 -13.37 11.19 12.42
C ALA A 34 -14.19 11.59 11.18
N LYS A 35 -15.16 12.50 11.35
CA LYS A 35 -15.95 13.00 10.22
C LYS A 35 -15.08 13.70 9.18
N GLU A 36 -14.16 14.55 9.59
CA GLU A 36 -13.27 15.26 8.68
C GLU A 36 -12.35 14.30 7.90
N TRP A 37 -11.94 13.18 8.52
CA TRP A 37 -11.23 12.12 7.79
C TRP A 37 -12.08 11.50 6.67
N LEU A 38 -13.37 11.25 6.92
CA LEU A 38 -14.28 10.71 5.91
C LEU A 38 -14.64 11.75 4.84
N ASP A 39 -14.82 13.01 5.24
CA ASP A 39 -15.12 14.12 4.31
C ASP A 39 -13.98 14.28 3.27
N ILE A 40 -12.70 14.11 3.67
CA ILE A 40 -11.58 14.12 2.73
C ILE A 40 -11.64 12.92 1.77
N VAL A 41 -12.02 11.73 2.24
CA VAL A 41 -12.23 10.57 1.34
C VAL A 41 -13.29 10.90 0.29
N ARG A 42 -14.41 11.50 0.70
CA ARG A 42 -15.48 11.93 -0.21
C ARG A 42 -14.99 12.97 -1.21
N MET A 43 -14.25 13.97 -0.78
CA MET A 43 -13.70 14.99 -1.67
C MET A 43 -12.83 14.40 -2.78
N HIS A 44 -11.97 13.43 -2.43
CA HIS A 44 -11.17 12.73 -3.43
C HIS A 44 -12.01 11.89 -4.39
N ALA A 45 -13.07 11.25 -3.91
CA ALA A 45 -13.99 10.49 -4.74
C ALA A 45 -14.74 11.41 -5.71
N GLU A 46 -15.24 12.56 -5.24
CA GLU A 46 -15.90 13.59 -6.05
C GLU A 46 -14.99 14.17 -7.14
N ASP A 47 -13.67 14.24 -6.87
CA ASP A 47 -12.67 14.70 -7.85
C ASP A 47 -12.43 13.68 -8.97
N GLY A 48 -13.04 12.50 -8.86
CA GLY A 48 -13.08 11.47 -9.89
C GLY A 48 -11.80 10.62 -9.98
N VAL A 49 -11.23 10.23 -8.86
CA VAL A 49 -10.11 9.27 -8.82
C VAL A 49 -10.60 7.86 -9.11
N ASP A 50 -9.77 7.04 -9.75
CA ASP A 50 -10.11 5.64 -10.05
C ASP A 50 -9.90 4.72 -8.85
N PHE A 51 -8.93 5.03 -7.99
CA PHE A 51 -8.67 4.30 -6.74
C PHE A 51 -8.02 5.17 -5.67
N MET A 52 -8.21 4.80 -4.41
CA MET A 52 -7.64 5.50 -3.25
C MET A 52 -6.94 4.53 -2.31
N THR A 53 -5.75 4.91 -1.84
CA THR A 53 -5.09 4.20 -0.74
C THR A 53 -5.61 4.69 0.59
N ILE A 54 -6.19 3.78 1.37
CA ILE A 54 -6.73 4.07 2.70
C ILE A 54 -6.21 3.02 3.69
N HIS A 55 -5.58 3.48 4.77
CA HIS A 55 -4.97 2.63 5.79
C HIS A 55 -6.01 2.17 6.82
N CYS A 56 -6.86 1.22 6.44
CA CYS A 56 -7.91 0.67 7.30
C CYS A 56 -7.41 -0.49 8.18
N GLY A 57 -6.28 -1.12 7.86
CA GLY A 57 -5.80 -2.35 8.52
C GLY A 57 -5.26 -2.11 9.93
N ILE A 58 -4.65 -0.96 10.18
CA ILE A 58 -4.16 -0.61 11.50
C ILE A 58 -5.33 -0.14 12.38
N ASN A 59 -5.55 -0.84 13.49
CA ASN A 59 -6.59 -0.57 14.48
C ASN A 59 -6.01 -0.70 15.90
N LYS A 60 -6.80 -0.48 16.94
CA LYS A 60 -6.32 -0.60 18.33
C LYS A 60 -5.72 -1.95 18.67
N ALA A 61 -6.24 -3.03 18.09
CA ALA A 61 -5.72 -4.39 18.33
C ALA A 61 -4.37 -4.58 17.65
N THR A 62 -4.23 -4.21 16.37
CA THR A 62 -2.96 -4.26 15.63
C THR A 62 -1.94 -3.29 16.24
N ALA A 63 -2.36 -2.09 16.64
CA ALA A 63 -1.51 -1.11 17.31
C ALA A 63 -0.96 -1.62 18.66
N LYS A 64 -1.77 -2.36 19.43
CA LYS A 64 -1.32 -2.99 20.68
C LYS A 64 -0.23 -4.04 20.41
N LYS A 65 -0.41 -4.87 19.38
CA LYS A 65 0.59 -5.88 18.98
C LYS A 65 1.85 -5.21 18.44
N PHE A 66 1.70 -4.19 17.60
CA PHE A 66 2.81 -3.39 17.11
C PHE A 66 3.68 -2.81 18.24
N ARG A 67 3.07 -2.27 19.29
CA ARG A 67 3.84 -1.76 20.45
C ARG A 67 4.55 -2.85 21.24
N ALA A 68 4.02 -4.07 21.24
CA ALA A 68 4.65 -5.22 21.90
C ALA A 68 5.75 -5.84 21.05
N ASP A 69 5.72 -5.65 19.75
CA ASP A 69 6.70 -6.12 18.79
C ASP A 69 7.95 -5.22 18.83
N LYS A 70 9.11 -5.83 18.78
CA LYS A 70 10.38 -5.10 18.81
C LYS A 70 10.92 -4.90 17.41
N ARG A 71 10.14 -4.22 16.55
CA ARG A 71 10.59 -3.87 15.22
C ARG A 71 11.86 -3.02 15.24
N LEU A 72 12.75 -3.28 14.30
CA LEU A 72 13.94 -2.45 14.09
C LEU A 72 13.56 -1.10 13.47
N MET A 73 12.73 -1.16 12.42
CA MET A 73 12.13 0.04 11.81
C MET A 73 10.67 0.12 12.27
N ASN A 74 10.28 1.25 12.81
CA ASN A 74 8.89 1.47 13.19
C ASN A 74 7.93 1.42 11.98
N ILE A 75 6.84 2.21 11.99
CA ILE A 75 5.95 2.34 10.85
C ILE A 75 6.63 3.22 9.80
N VAL A 76 7.02 2.63 8.67
CA VAL A 76 7.66 3.33 7.54
C VAL A 76 6.67 3.84 6.52
N SER A 77 5.44 3.32 6.53
CA SER A 77 4.34 3.86 5.74
C SER A 77 3.99 5.26 6.24
N ARG A 78 4.13 6.28 5.39
CA ARG A 78 3.82 7.66 5.78
C ARG A 78 2.34 7.81 6.17
N GLY A 79 1.41 7.29 5.37
CA GLY A 79 -0.03 7.32 5.68
C GLY A 79 -0.35 6.51 6.93
N GLY A 80 0.23 5.32 7.06
CA GLY A 80 0.10 4.47 8.25
C GLY A 80 0.60 5.16 9.51
N SER A 81 1.74 5.85 9.45
CA SER A 81 2.29 6.57 10.61
C SER A 81 1.45 7.77 11.03
N ILE A 82 0.83 8.48 10.09
CA ILE A 82 -0.07 9.61 10.39
C ILE A 82 -1.31 9.12 11.15
N ILE A 83 -1.98 8.08 10.64
CA ILE A 83 -3.17 7.56 11.31
C ILE A 83 -2.84 6.91 12.65
N TYR A 84 -1.73 6.18 12.75
CA TYR A 84 -1.27 5.64 14.01
C TYR A 84 -0.98 6.74 15.04
N ALA A 85 -0.28 7.81 14.64
CA ALA A 85 -0.03 8.96 15.51
C ALA A 85 -1.34 9.63 15.98
N TRP A 86 -2.32 9.76 15.08
CA TRP A 86 -3.63 10.28 15.45
C TRP A 86 -4.33 9.40 16.49
N MET A 87 -4.31 8.08 16.32
CA MET A 87 -4.85 7.12 17.28
C MET A 87 -4.17 7.24 18.66
N GLU A 88 -2.85 7.36 18.68
CA GLU A 88 -2.08 7.51 19.93
C GLU A 88 -2.35 8.84 20.64
N MET A 89 -2.47 9.94 19.89
CA MET A 89 -2.72 11.27 20.44
C MET A 89 -4.14 11.44 20.97
N THR A 90 -5.12 10.81 20.34
CA THR A 90 -6.54 10.97 20.68
C THR A 90 -7.08 9.86 21.57
N GLY A 91 -6.44 8.71 21.56
CA GLY A 91 -6.96 7.49 22.19
C GLY A 91 -8.15 6.87 21.46
N ASN A 92 -8.51 7.40 20.28
CA ASN A 92 -9.62 6.91 19.46
C ASN A 92 -9.21 5.72 18.57
N GLU A 93 -10.19 5.03 18.02
CA GLU A 93 -9.97 4.00 17.00
C GLU A 93 -9.64 4.70 15.67
N ASN A 94 -8.96 3.96 14.76
CA ASN A 94 -8.75 4.40 13.40
C ASN A 94 -10.11 4.69 12.72
N PRO A 95 -10.40 5.92 12.31
CA PRO A 95 -11.70 6.29 11.75
C PRO A 95 -12.02 5.52 10.46
N PHE A 96 -11.01 5.17 9.65
CA PHE A 96 -11.22 4.38 8.43
C PHE A 96 -11.54 2.90 8.72
N PHE A 97 -11.17 2.40 9.90
CA PHE A 97 -11.56 1.08 10.38
C PHE A 97 -12.93 1.12 11.08
N GLU A 98 -13.12 2.10 11.97
CA GLU A 98 -14.35 2.24 12.77
C GLU A 98 -15.57 2.52 11.87
N TYR A 99 -15.43 3.44 10.92
CA TYR A 99 -16.46 3.83 9.96
C TYR A 99 -16.23 3.22 8.57
N TYR A 100 -15.72 1.98 8.53
CA TYR A 100 -15.36 1.33 7.27
C TYR A 100 -16.54 1.22 6.31
N ASP A 101 -17.74 0.95 6.81
CA ASP A 101 -18.95 0.84 5.99
C ASP A 101 -19.33 2.17 5.31
N GLU A 102 -19.09 3.32 5.96
CA GLU A 102 -19.28 4.64 5.39
C GLU A 102 -18.23 4.93 4.30
N VAL A 103 -16.99 4.51 4.52
CA VAL A 103 -15.94 4.60 3.49
C VAL A 103 -16.32 3.75 2.26
N LEU A 104 -16.84 2.55 2.47
CA LEU A 104 -17.33 1.69 1.38
C LEU A 104 -18.49 2.32 0.62
N ASP A 105 -19.44 2.94 1.34
CA ASP A 105 -20.57 3.62 0.71
C ASP A 105 -20.11 4.78 -0.19
N ILE A 106 -19.07 5.53 0.21
CA ILE A 106 -18.44 6.55 -0.64
C ILE A 106 -17.79 5.90 -1.87
N CYS A 107 -17.00 4.85 -1.67
CA CYS A 107 -16.33 4.16 -2.78
C CYS A 107 -17.33 3.60 -3.80
N ARG A 108 -18.44 3.03 -3.33
CA ARG A 108 -19.52 2.51 -4.18
C ARG A 108 -20.25 3.63 -4.94
N GLU A 109 -20.55 4.74 -4.28
CA GLU A 109 -21.26 5.89 -4.88
C GLU A 109 -20.49 6.47 -6.07
N TYR A 110 -19.15 6.53 -5.98
CA TYR A 110 -18.29 7.14 -6.98
C TYR A 110 -17.50 6.13 -7.84
N ASP A 111 -17.82 4.84 -7.74
CA ASP A 111 -17.12 3.74 -8.44
C ASP A 111 -15.59 3.76 -8.25
N VAL A 112 -15.16 3.96 -7.02
CA VAL A 112 -13.75 4.04 -6.65
C VAL A 112 -13.27 2.71 -6.10
N THR A 113 -12.18 2.18 -6.67
CA THR A 113 -11.48 1.01 -6.13
C THR A 113 -10.72 1.40 -4.87
N MET A 114 -10.86 0.62 -3.79
CA MET A 114 -10.10 0.82 -2.57
C MET A 114 -8.77 0.07 -2.63
N SER A 115 -7.67 0.79 -2.48
CA SER A 115 -6.36 0.22 -2.19
C SER A 115 -6.18 0.18 -0.66
N LEU A 116 -6.29 -1.02 -0.08
CA LEU A 116 -6.14 -1.23 1.36
C LEU A 116 -4.66 -1.12 1.74
N GLY A 117 -4.31 0.02 2.33
CA GLY A 117 -2.93 0.37 2.66
C GLY A 117 -2.33 -0.46 3.78
N ASP A 118 -1.08 -0.83 3.65
CA ASP A 118 -0.28 -1.61 4.60
C ASP A 118 0.55 -0.70 5.52
N ALA A 119 -0.04 -0.27 6.64
CA ALA A 119 0.66 0.56 7.62
C ALA A 119 1.88 -0.16 8.21
N CYS A 120 1.77 -1.47 8.42
CA CYS A 120 2.79 -2.30 9.05
C CYS A 120 3.71 -3.03 8.06
N ARG A 121 3.83 -2.56 6.79
CA ARG A 121 4.82 -3.14 5.89
C ARG A 121 6.23 -3.03 6.45
N PRO A 122 7.11 -4.04 6.26
CA PRO A 122 8.48 -3.98 6.77
C PRO A 122 9.29 -2.91 6.06
N GLY A 123 10.05 -2.13 6.84
CA GLY A 123 10.97 -1.09 6.36
C GLY A 123 12.43 -1.55 6.29
N CYS A 124 12.72 -2.78 6.73
CA CYS A 124 13.98 -3.49 6.56
C CYS A 124 13.74 -4.99 6.53
N ILE A 125 14.69 -5.76 6.05
CA ILE A 125 14.54 -7.22 5.92
C ILE A 125 14.39 -7.94 7.27
N MET A 126 14.85 -7.34 8.36
CA MET A 126 14.72 -7.93 9.71
C MET A 126 13.30 -7.90 10.25
N ASP A 127 12.47 -6.97 9.79
CA ASP A 127 11.07 -6.83 10.18
C ASP A 127 10.11 -7.61 9.25
N ALA A 128 10.65 -8.27 8.21
CA ALA A 128 9.85 -8.99 7.24
C ALA A 128 9.12 -10.18 7.87
N SER A 129 7.83 -10.31 7.56
CA SER A 129 6.95 -11.39 8.04
C SER A 129 6.79 -11.42 9.57
N ASP A 130 6.98 -10.29 10.24
CA ASP A 130 6.74 -10.19 11.66
C ASP A 130 5.23 -10.25 12.01
N ILE A 131 4.93 -10.31 13.29
CA ILE A 131 3.55 -10.41 13.77
C ILE A 131 2.71 -9.19 13.38
N SER A 132 3.32 -8.01 13.31
CA SER A 132 2.63 -6.77 12.96
C SER A 132 2.18 -6.76 11.50
N GLN A 133 3.06 -7.17 10.58
CA GLN A 133 2.74 -7.31 9.16
C GLN A 133 1.65 -8.35 8.93
N ILE A 134 1.77 -9.53 9.52
CA ILE A 134 0.83 -10.63 9.30
C ILE A 134 -0.54 -10.34 9.94
N GLU A 135 -0.58 -9.74 11.12
CA GLU A 135 -1.84 -9.37 11.78
C GLU A 135 -2.61 -8.31 11.00
N GLU A 136 -1.90 -7.31 10.46
CA GLU A 136 -2.54 -6.32 9.59
C GLU A 136 -3.09 -7.01 8.33
N LEU A 137 -2.33 -7.91 7.71
CA LEU A 137 -2.79 -8.65 6.52
C LEU A 137 -4.07 -9.47 6.81
N VAL A 138 -4.17 -10.09 7.99
CA VAL A 138 -5.40 -10.79 8.42
C VAL A 138 -6.57 -9.81 8.49
N THR A 139 -6.38 -8.65 9.09
CA THR A 139 -7.40 -7.59 9.15
C THR A 139 -7.79 -7.13 7.74
N LEU A 140 -6.83 -6.91 6.84
CA LEU A 140 -7.11 -6.52 5.45
C LEU A 140 -7.92 -7.59 4.71
N GLY A 141 -7.69 -8.87 4.99
CA GLY A 141 -8.49 -9.97 4.45
C GLY A 141 -9.95 -9.94 4.89
N GLU A 142 -10.21 -9.60 6.16
CA GLU A 142 -11.58 -9.43 6.68
C GLU A 142 -12.27 -8.21 6.04
N LEU A 143 -11.55 -7.08 5.92
CA LEU A 143 -12.05 -5.87 5.30
C LEU A 143 -12.34 -6.08 3.80
N THR A 144 -11.53 -6.87 3.11
CA THR A 144 -11.75 -7.26 1.71
C THR A 144 -13.11 -7.94 1.53
N ARG A 145 -13.45 -8.90 2.40
CA ARG A 145 -14.74 -9.60 2.34
C ARG A 145 -15.90 -8.62 2.52
N ARG A 146 -15.81 -7.71 3.50
CA ARG A 146 -16.83 -6.69 3.74
C ARG A 146 -17.01 -5.74 2.55
N ALA A 147 -15.91 -5.37 1.89
CA ALA A 147 -15.94 -4.52 0.69
C ALA A 147 -16.69 -5.22 -0.45
N TRP A 148 -16.40 -6.48 -0.70
CA TRP A 148 -17.09 -7.25 -1.75
C TRP A 148 -18.57 -7.45 -1.47
N GLU A 149 -18.98 -7.62 -0.19
CA GLU A 149 -20.38 -7.69 0.22
C GLU A 149 -21.16 -6.38 -0.10
N LYS A 150 -20.43 -5.27 -0.27
CA LYS A 150 -20.96 -3.96 -0.66
C LYS A 150 -20.68 -3.58 -2.13
N ASP A 151 -20.25 -4.53 -2.95
CA ASP A 151 -19.90 -4.32 -4.37
C ASP A 151 -18.76 -3.30 -4.59
N VAL A 152 -17.83 -3.19 -3.65
CA VAL A 152 -16.65 -2.33 -3.77
C VAL A 152 -15.43 -3.16 -4.16
N GLN A 153 -14.76 -2.76 -5.23
CA GLN A 153 -13.50 -3.37 -5.65
C GLN A 153 -12.37 -2.99 -4.70
N VAL A 154 -11.48 -3.95 -4.42
CA VAL A 154 -10.31 -3.72 -3.58
C VAL A 154 -9.05 -4.28 -4.22
N MET A 155 -7.92 -3.67 -3.91
CA MET A 155 -6.59 -4.25 -3.98
C MET A 155 -5.95 -4.14 -2.60
N ILE A 156 -5.05 -5.06 -2.29
CA ILE A 156 -4.32 -5.08 -1.01
C ILE A 156 -2.92 -4.56 -1.26
N GLU A 157 -2.47 -3.61 -0.45
CA GLU A 157 -1.06 -3.23 -0.44
C GLU A 157 -0.23 -4.24 0.36
N GLY A 158 1.00 -4.43 -0.03
CA GLY A 158 1.83 -5.49 0.51
C GLY A 158 3.29 -5.12 0.70
N PRO A 159 4.12 -6.10 1.07
CA PRO A 159 5.39 -5.85 1.73
C PRO A 159 6.36 -5.01 0.92
N GLY A 160 7.16 -4.21 1.67
CA GLY A 160 8.29 -3.47 1.17
C GLY A 160 9.58 -4.31 1.22
N HIS A 161 10.37 -4.16 2.28
CA HIS A 161 11.61 -4.94 2.43
C HIS A 161 11.34 -6.39 2.82
N MET A 162 11.92 -7.33 2.08
CA MET A 162 11.71 -8.75 2.35
C MET A 162 12.82 -9.62 1.72
N PRO A 163 13.45 -10.54 2.48
CA PRO A 163 14.43 -11.45 1.90
C PRO A 163 13.76 -12.39 0.88
N ILE A 164 14.50 -12.76 -0.16
CA ILE A 164 14.02 -13.53 -1.30
C ILE A 164 13.25 -14.80 -0.89
N ASN A 165 13.76 -15.52 0.10
CA ASN A 165 13.18 -16.80 0.55
C ASN A 165 11.83 -16.65 1.27
N GLN A 166 11.38 -15.46 1.59
CA GLN A 166 10.08 -15.21 2.23
C GLN A 166 9.02 -14.70 1.25
N ILE A 167 9.40 -14.24 0.06
CA ILE A 167 8.49 -13.59 -0.88
C ILE A 167 7.37 -14.53 -1.32
N GLN A 168 7.72 -15.74 -1.76
CA GLN A 168 6.71 -16.71 -2.20
C GLN A 168 5.68 -16.99 -1.12
N ALA A 169 6.12 -17.30 0.10
CA ALA A 169 5.22 -17.59 1.22
C ALA A 169 4.26 -16.42 1.52
N ASN A 170 4.77 -15.18 1.46
CA ASN A 170 3.92 -13.98 1.65
C ASN A 170 2.86 -13.83 0.56
N MET A 171 3.20 -14.10 -0.71
CA MET A 171 2.21 -14.10 -1.80
C MET A 171 1.13 -15.16 -1.59
N GLU A 172 1.50 -16.37 -1.19
CA GLU A 172 0.58 -17.47 -0.93
C GLU A 172 -0.33 -17.21 0.27
N ILE A 173 0.23 -16.65 1.36
CA ILE A 173 -0.54 -16.23 2.54
C ILE A 173 -1.58 -15.19 2.17
N GLN A 174 -1.18 -14.13 1.44
CA GLN A 174 -2.10 -13.09 1.02
C GLN A 174 -3.23 -13.66 0.16
N LYS A 175 -2.92 -14.48 -0.84
CA LYS A 175 -3.95 -15.10 -1.69
C LYS A 175 -4.96 -15.91 -0.88
N THR A 176 -4.48 -16.62 0.12
CA THR A 176 -5.33 -17.44 0.98
C THR A 176 -6.21 -16.57 1.88
N ILE A 177 -5.63 -15.63 2.61
CA ILE A 177 -6.33 -14.79 3.58
C ILE A 177 -7.26 -13.81 2.86
N CYS A 178 -6.80 -13.16 1.82
CA CYS A 178 -7.55 -12.16 1.07
C CYS A 178 -8.34 -12.73 -0.12
N LYS A 179 -8.52 -14.07 -0.17
CA LYS A 179 -9.38 -14.75 -1.15
C LYS A 179 -9.06 -14.43 -2.62
N GLY A 180 -7.78 -14.25 -2.93
CA GLY A 180 -7.34 -13.94 -4.28
C GLY A 180 -7.48 -12.48 -4.71
N ALA A 181 -7.78 -11.56 -3.80
CA ALA A 181 -7.78 -10.13 -4.10
C ALA A 181 -6.43 -9.69 -4.72
N PRO A 182 -6.43 -8.74 -5.67
CA PRO A 182 -5.22 -8.23 -6.26
C PRO A 182 -4.23 -7.74 -5.20
N PHE A 183 -2.96 -8.10 -5.34
CA PHE A 183 -1.90 -7.73 -4.41
C PHE A 183 -0.95 -6.72 -5.06
N TYR A 184 -0.83 -5.55 -4.46
CA TYR A 184 0.01 -4.45 -4.86
C TYR A 184 1.20 -4.35 -3.92
N VAL A 185 2.40 -4.69 -4.38
CA VAL A 185 3.59 -4.79 -3.54
C VAL A 185 4.59 -3.67 -3.82
N LEU A 186 5.27 -3.21 -2.76
CA LEU A 186 6.34 -2.23 -2.85
C LEU A 186 7.68 -2.96 -3.03
N GLY A 187 8.01 -3.30 -4.23
CA GLY A 187 9.17 -4.13 -4.54
C GLY A 187 8.78 -5.60 -4.67
N PRO A 188 9.14 -6.48 -3.70
CA PRO A 188 9.90 -6.24 -2.46
C PRO A 188 11.39 -5.93 -2.66
N LEU A 189 11.93 -5.08 -1.76
CA LEU A 189 13.36 -4.80 -1.71
C LEU A 189 14.06 -5.94 -0.98
N VAL A 190 14.95 -6.65 -1.68
CA VAL A 190 15.49 -7.94 -1.20
C VAL A 190 16.74 -7.82 -0.33
N THR A 191 17.25 -6.61 -0.16
CA THR A 191 18.42 -6.29 0.70
C THR A 191 18.40 -4.83 1.09
N ASP A 192 18.96 -4.51 2.26
CA ASP A 192 19.03 -3.16 2.82
C ASP A 192 20.37 -2.46 2.57
N ILE A 193 21.30 -3.10 1.84
CA ILE A 193 22.67 -2.58 1.65
C ILE A 193 22.88 -1.83 0.33
N ALA A 194 21.85 -1.45 -0.37
CA ALA A 194 21.92 -0.87 -1.71
C ALA A 194 21.32 0.55 -1.80
N PRO A 195 21.66 1.51 -0.91
CA PRO A 195 21.15 2.87 -1.02
C PRO A 195 21.54 3.50 -2.36
N GLY A 196 20.59 4.13 -3.04
CA GLY A 196 20.76 4.64 -4.40
C GLY A 196 20.52 3.60 -5.51
N TYR A 197 20.32 2.33 -5.16
CA TYR A 197 20.07 1.23 -6.09
C TYR A 197 18.79 0.45 -5.73
N ASP A 198 17.90 1.03 -4.96
CA ASP A 198 16.67 0.40 -4.49
C ASP A 198 15.75 -0.05 -5.64
N HIS A 199 15.78 0.64 -6.79
CA HIS A 199 15.10 0.21 -8.01
C HIS A 199 15.57 -1.16 -8.51
N ILE A 200 16.84 -1.51 -8.33
CA ILE A 200 17.40 -2.82 -8.70
C ILE A 200 16.94 -3.88 -7.70
N THR A 201 17.06 -3.62 -6.39
CA THR A 201 16.66 -4.57 -5.35
C THR A 201 15.16 -4.84 -5.40
N SER A 202 14.37 -3.81 -5.68
CA SER A 202 12.93 -3.88 -5.93
C SER A 202 12.59 -4.69 -7.18
N ALA A 203 13.33 -4.52 -8.28
CA ALA A 203 13.09 -5.29 -9.49
C ALA A 203 13.33 -6.79 -9.30
N ILE A 204 14.36 -7.16 -8.52
CA ILE A 204 14.65 -8.56 -8.19
C ILE A 204 13.46 -9.17 -7.42
N GLY A 205 13.06 -8.55 -6.32
CA GLY A 205 11.96 -9.04 -5.51
C GLY A 205 10.60 -8.94 -6.21
N GLY A 206 10.41 -7.89 -7.00
CA GLY A 206 9.21 -7.68 -7.79
C GLY A 206 8.98 -8.76 -8.84
N ALA A 207 10.04 -9.19 -9.53
CA ALA A 207 9.94 -10.29 -10.48
C ALA A 207 9.51 -11.60 -9.80
N ILE A 208 10.05 -11.88 -8.62
CA ILE A 208 9.68 -13.05 -7.82
C ILE A 208 8.24 -12.91 -7.31
N ALA A 209 7.88 -11.79 -6.70
CA ALA A 209 6.54 -11.55 -6.19
C ALA A 209 5.48 -11.67 -7.30
N ALA A 210 5.72 -11.08 -8.47
CA ALA A 210 4.81 -11.15 -9.60
C ALA A 210 4.68 -12.56 -10.16
N THR A 211 5.76 -13.35 -10.17
CA THR A 211 5.73 -14.77 -10.55
C THR A 211 4.82 -15.59 -9.63
N TYR A 212 4.84 -15.30 -8.33
CA TYR A 212 4.03 -16.00 -7.33
C TYR A 212 2.70 -15.33 -7.01
N GLY A 213 2.34 -14.26 -7.71
CA GLY A 213 0.96 -13.77 -7.70
C GLY A 213 0.70 -12.34 -7.32
N ALA A 214 1.70 -11.50 -7.13
CA ALA A 214 1.46 -10.07 -7.08
C ALA A 214 0.83 -9.61 -8.39
N SER A 215 -0.17 -8.74 -8.30
CA SER A 215 -0.93 -8.22 -9.44
C SER A 215 -0.40 -6.88 -9.92
N PHE A 216 0.18 -6.11 -8.99
CA PHE A 216 0.75 -4.79 -9.25
C PHE A 216 2.10 -4.66 -8.56
N LEU A 217 3.05 -4.03 -9.24
CA LEU A 217 4.35 -3.67 -8.70
C LEU A 217 4.42 -2.14 -8.57
N CYS A 218 4.62 -1.65 -7.35
CA CYS A 218 5.00 -0.26 -7.15
C CYS A 218 6.45 -0.08 -7.61
N TYR A 219 6.69 0.89 -8.49
CA TYR A 219 8.07 1.19 -8.85
C TYR A 219 8.79 1.87 -7.68
N VAL A 220 10.05 1.56 -7.53
CA VAL A 220 10.96 2.16 -6.55
C VAL A 220 12.06 2.88 -7.33
N THR A 221 12.44 4.06 -6.88
CA THR A 221 13.43 4.88 -7.58
C THR A 221 14.81 4.74 -6.96
N PRO A 222 15.89 5.14 -7.67
CA PRO A 222 17.23 5.27 -7.06
C PRO A 222 17.26 6.23 -5.86
N ALA A 223 16.31 7.17 -5.79
CA ALA A 223 16.22 8.15 -4.72
C ALA A 223 15.51 7.64 -3.45
N GLU A 224 14.91 6.44 -3.49
CA GLU A 224 14.17 5.88 -2.35
C GLU A 224 15.03 5.92 -1.09
N HIS A 225 14.43 6.28 0.03
CA HIS A 225 15.10 6.48 1.34
C HIS A 225 16.12 7.63 1.42
N LEU A 226 16.48 8.28 0.31
CA LEU A 226 17.55 9.28 0.26
C LEU A 226 17.03 10.72 0.06
N ARG A 227 16.09 10.91 -0.88
CA ARG A 227 15.56 12.21 -1.26
C ARG A 227 14.27 12.09 -2.07
N LEU A 228 13.62 13.21 -2.36
CA LEU A 228 12.54 13.21 -3.35
C LEU A 228 13.10 12.88 -4.74
N PRO A 229 12.44 11.99 -5.51
CA PRO A 229 12.89 11.62 -6.84
C PRO A 229 12.76 12.77 -7.85
N ASP A 230 13.70 12.87 -8.75
CA ASP A 230 13.57 13.68 -9.97
C ASP A 230 13.03 12.84 -11.15
N LEU A 231 12.88 13.47 -12.32
CA LEU A 231 12.33 12.78 -13.50
C LEU A 231 13.19 11.59 -13.96
N ASN A 232 14.52 11.67 -13.81
CA ASN A 232 15.40 10.57 -14.17
C ASN A 232 15.26 9.42 -13.19
N ASP A 233 15.18 9.71 -11.89
CA ASP A 233 14.91 8.68 -10.88
C ASP A 233 13.61 7.94 -11.17
N VAL A 234 12.53 8.66 -11.47
CA VAL A 234 11.24 8.07 -11.82
C VAL A 234 11.35 7.19 -13.05
N LYS A 235 12.03 7.66 -14.09
CA LYS A 235 12.26 6.90 -15.33
C LYS A 235 13.00 5.59 -15.06
N GLU A 236 14.09 5.64 -14.30
CA GLU A 236 14.87 4.44 -13.94
C GLU A 236 14.03 3.44 -13.13
N GLY A 237 13.27 3.93 -12.15
CA GLY A 237 12.38 3.09 -11.36
C GLY A 237 11.30 2.40 -12.20
N ILE A 238 10.67 3.12 -13.12
CA ILE A 238 9.66 2.56 -14.04
C ILE A 238 10.28 1.52 -14.96
N ILE A 239 11.46 1.79 -15.54
CA ILE A 239 12.15 0.84 -16.43
C ILE A 239 12.47 -0.45 -15.67
N ALA A 240 13.07 -0.34 -14.47
CA ALA A 240 13.42 -1.50 -13.66
C ALA A 240 12.18 -2.35 -13.31
N THR A 241 11.09 -1.71 -12.91
CA THR A 241 9.85 -2.39 -12.56
C THR A 241 9.18 -3.05 -13.76
N ARG A 242 9.20 -2.41 -14.94
CA ARG A 242 8.68 -3.03 -16.18
C ARG A 242 9.48 -4.25 -16.60
N ILE A 243 10.80 -4.22 -16.45
CA ILE A 243 11.65 -5.39 -16.70
C ILE A 243 11.28 -6.54 -15.75
N ALA A 244 11.10 -6.24 -14.46
CA ALA A 244 10.68 -7.22 -13.46
C ALA A 244 9.31 -7.84 -13.79
N ALA A 245 8.33 -7.02 -14.14
CA ALA A 245 7.00 -7.48 -14.52
C ALA A 245 7.04 -8.38 -15.77
N HIS A 246 7.78 -7.99 -16.80
CA HIS A 246 7.93 -8.79 -18.03
C HIS A 246 8.63 -10.13 -17.76
N ALA A 247 9.67 -10.14 -16.93
CA ALA A 247 10.31 -11.39 -16.51
C ALA A 247 9.34 -12.35 -15.81
N ALA A 248 8.45 -11.81 -14.99
CA ALA A 248 7.40 -12.59 -14.33
C ALA A 248 6.34 -13.09 -15.34
N ASP A 249 5.98 -12.30 -16.33
CA ASP A 249 5.02 -12.70 -17.38
C ASP A 249 5.56 -13.88 -18.19
N ILE A 250 6.86 -13.86 -18.54
CA ILE A 250 7.53 -15.00 -19.17
C ILE A 250 7.47 -16.24 -18.26
N ALA A 251 7.82 -16.09 -16.98
CA ALA A 251 7.82 -17.18 -16.01
C ALA A 251 6.43 -17.79 -15.78
N LYS A 252 5.38 -16.98 -15.87
CA LYS A 252 3.97 -17.42 -15.77
C LYS A 252 3.43 -18.02 -17.08
N GLY A 253 4.17 -17.97 -18.18
CA GLY A 253 3.73 -18.44 -19.48
C GLY A 253 2.60 -17.59 -20.08
N ILE A 254 2.60 -16.29 -19.82
CA ILE A 254 1.61 -15.39 -20.44
C ILE A 254 1.78 -15.42 -21.96
N PRO A 255 0.68 -15.62 -22.73
CA PRO A 255 0.75 -15.66 -24.18
C PRO A 255 1.46 -14.43 -24.75
N HIS A 256 2.35 -14.65 -25.71
CA HIS A 256 3.12 -13.61 -26.40
C HIS A 256 4.19 -12.87 -25.57
N ALA A 257 4.40 -13.24 -24.30
CA ALA A 257 5.46 -12.61 -23.50
C ALA A 257 6.88 -12.86 -24.03
N THR A 258 7.08 -13.88 -24.86
CA THR A 258 8.39 -14.26 -25.46
C THR A 258 8.53 -13.86 -26.93
N ASP A 259 7.61 -13.10 -27.48
CA ASP A 259 7.59 -12.80 -28.94
C ASP A 259 8.51 -11.63 -29.34
N TRP A 260 9.43 -11.22 -28.49
CA TRP A 260 10.33 -10.07 -28.67
C TRP A 260 11.71 -10.49 -29.19
#